data_fc08016be07f1c319eea9e39299095aa
#
_entry.id   fc08016be07f1c319eea9e39299095aa
#
_cell.length_a   1.000
_cell.length_b   1.000
_cell.length_c   1.000
_cell.angle_alpha   90.00
_cell.angle_beta   90.00
_cell.angle_gamma   90.00
#
_symmetry.space_group_name_H-M   'P 1'
#
loop_
_entity.id
_entity.type
_entity.pdbx_description
1 polymer ?
#
loop_
_entity_poly.entity_id
_entity_poly.type
_entity_poly.pdbx_seq_one_letter_code
_entity_poly.pdbx_strand_id
1 'polypeptide(L)'
;MVFKQMNQQMNQHMSRFMVAAALAVSFAGAAHAAALDQFKSFVGSTKSAKGEFTQTMTKNVDGAKKTSAPSTGTFVFARPGKFIWTYQKPYEQVLQADGDQLYIYDKDLNQVTVKKLGDALGSSPAAILFGSNDLEKNFTLSEAGTRDGLEWLKAVPKAKDTSFELISIGLKNGQPEAMELKDNFGQVSVLAFRKFEKNPALAATAFRFDVPKGADVVKQ
;
A
#
# COMPACT_ATOMS: atom_id res chain seq x y z
N MET A 1 -28.32 74.22 10.14
CA MET A 1 -26.90 73.85 10.32
C MET A 1 -26.72 72.48 11.01
N VAL A 2 -27.78 71.80 11.43
CA VAL A 2 -27.77 70.56 12.19
C VAL A 2 -27.80 69.30 11.29
N PHE A 3 -28.37 69.38 10.09
CA PHE A 3 -28.54 68.24 9.16
C PHE A 3 -27.25 67.81 8.43
N LYS A 4 -26.20 68.64 8.42
CA LYS A 4 -24.95 68.37 7.73
C LYS A 4 -23.96 67.54 8.58
N GLN A 5 -24.09 67.60 9.91
CA GLN A 5 -23.24 66.86 10.81
C GLN A 5 -23.67 65.39 11.04
N MET A 6 -24.99 65.13 10.88
CA MET A 6 -25.52 63.79 11.08
C MET A 6 -25.14 62.81 9.98
N ASN A 7 -24.95 63.30 8.75
CA ASN A 7 -24.57 62.48 7.58
C ASN A 7 -23.05 62.11 7.55
N GLN A 8 -22.21 62.86 8.23
CA GLN A 8 -20.77 62.54 8.29
C GLN A 8 -20.43 61.47 9.31
N GLN A 9 -21.18 61.35 10.40
CA GLN A 9 -20.95 60.27 11.39
C GLN A 9 -21.48 58.93 10.94
N MET A 10 -22.55 58.90 10.13
CA MET A 10 -23.14 57.65 9.62
C MET A 10 -22.25 56.96 8.58
N ASN A 11 -21.49 57.73 7.79
CA ASN A 11 -20.55 57.19 6.80
C ASN A 11 -19.24 56.65 7.37
N GLN A 12 -18.84 57.13 8.55
CA GLN A 12 -17.60 56.61 9.20
C GLN A 12 -17.81 55.29 9.91
N HIS A 13 -19.02 54.96 10.36
CA HIS A 13 -19.31 53.68 10.99
C HIS A 13 -19.58 52.55 9.98
N MET A 14 -20.09 52.84 8.80
CA MET A 14 -20.30 51.86 7.74
C MET A 14 -19.00 51.43 7.07
N SER A 15 -17.96 52.29 7.01
CA SER A 15 -16.64 52.00 6.45
C SER A 15 -15.81 51.05 7.32
N ARG A 16 -16.07 51.00 8.64
CA ARG A 16 -15.33 50.16 9.57
C ARG A 16 -15.85 48.71 9.66
N PHE A 17 -17.09 48.49 9.25
CA PHE A 17 -17.67 47.12 9.23
C PHE A 17 -17.38 46.35 7.94
N MET A 18 -17.01 46.98 6.84
CA MET A 18 -16.67 46.29 5.58
C MET A 18 -15.23 45.79 5.50
N VAL A 19 -14.32 46.26 6.37
CA VAL A 19 -12.93 45.76 6.36
C VAL A 19 -12.73 44.55 7.25
N ALA A 20 -13.65 44.24 8.16
CA ALA A 20 -13.58 43.08 9.05
C ALA A 20 -14.15 41.77 8.44
N ALA A 21 -14.84 41.81 7.31
CA ALA A 21 -15.47 40.66 6.70
C ALA A 21 -14.63 39.98 5.60
N ALA A 22 -13.45 40.51 5.26
CA ALA A 22 -12.59 40.01 4.17
C ALA A 22 -11.43 39.12 4.64
N LEU A 23 -11.36 38.76 5.93
CA LEU A 23 -10.20 38.05 6.53
C LEU A 23 -10.55 36.64 7.05
N ALA A 24 -11.63 36.04 6.61
CA ALA A 24 -12.07 34.75 7.14
C ALA A 24 -12.40 33.71 6.06
N VAL A 25 -11.64 33.60 4.97
CA VAL A 25 -11.70 32.42 4.10
C VAL A 25 -10.30 32.15 3.53
N SER A 26 -9.38 31.84 4.40
CA SER A 26 -8.17 31.10 4.02
C SER A 26 -8.12 29.85 4.88
N PHE A 27 -9.15 29.01 4.80
CA PHE A 27 -8.97 27.60 5.06
C PHE A 27 -8.15 27.10 3.87
N ALA A 28 -6.83 27.16 4.03
CA ALA A 28 -5.92 26.34 3.26
C ALA A 28 -6.37 24.91 3.49
N GLY A 29 -7.18 24.37 2.58
CA GLY A 29 -7.38 22.96 2.49
C GLY A 29 -5.98 22.36 2.50
N ALA A 30 -5.66 21.54 3.49
CA ALA A 30 -4.42 20.78 3.49
C ALA A 30 -4.38 20.08 2.12
N ALA A 31 -3.50 20.55 1.24
CA ALA A 31 -3.26 19.87 -0.03
C ALA A 31 -2.70 18.51 0.35
N HIS A 32 -3.58 17.52 0.45
CA HIS A 32 -3.14 16.13 0.57
C HIS A 32 -2.34 15.84 -0.67
N ALA A 33 -1.07 15.46 -0.48
CA ALA A 33 -0.26 15.00 -1.59
C ALA A 33 -1.00 13.83 -2.27
N ALA A 34 -1.16 13.90 -3.58
CA ALA A 34 -1.84 12.87 -4.35
C ALA A 34 -1.20 11.50 -4.06
N ALA A 35 -2.01 10.45 -4.09
CA ALA A 35 -1.54 9.10 -3.74
C ALA A 35 -0.35 8.66 -4.59
N LEU A 36 -0.31 9.07 -5.86
CA LEU A 36 0.81 8.81 -6.75
C LEU A 36 2.11 9.48 -6.27
N ASP A 37 2.05 10.73 -5.82
CA ASP A 37 3.22 11.45 -5.30
C ASP A 37 3.70 10.84 -3.99
N GLN A 38 2.77 10.47 -3.10
CA GLN A 38 3.10 9.76 -1.86
C GLN A 38 3.76 8.41 -2.17
N PHE A 39 3.25 7.68 -3.15
CA PHE A 39 3.80 6.39 -3.55
C PHE A 39 5.20 6.54 -4.16
N LYS A 40 5.41 7.50 -5.07
CA LYS A 40 6.72 7.80 -5.65
C LYS A 40 7.74 8.20 -4.57
N SER A 41 7.33 9.04 -3.64
CA SER A 41 8.16 9.42 -2.50
C SER A 41 8.51 8.22 -1.61
N PHE A 42 7.53 7.34 -1.34
CA PHE A 42 7.75 6.11 -0.60
C PHE A 42 8.77 5.20 -1.29
N VAL A 43 8.59 4.94 -2.57
CA VAL A 43 9.52 4.09 -3.35
C VAL A 43 10.92 4.69 -3.41
N GLY A 44 11.04 6.00 -3.61
CA GLY A 44 12.32 6.70 -3.72
C GLY A 44 13.09 6.79 -2.39
N SER A 45 12.39 6.94 -1.26
CA SER A 45 13.00 7.16 0.05
C SER A 45 13.14 5.91 0.90
N THR A 46 12.39 4.83 0.60
CA THR A 46 12.35 3.61 1.42
C THR A 46 13.12 2.49 0.75
N LYS A 47 14.36 2.29 1.15
CA LYS A 47 15.24 1.22 0.67
C LYS A 47 14.92 -0.12 1.32
N SER A 48 14.47 -0.09 2.56
CA SER A 48 14.04 -1.28 3.32
C SER A 48 12.89 -0.90 4.26
N ALA A 49 12.11 -1.89 4.65
CA ALA A 49 11.16 -1.73 5.75
C ALA A 49 10.82 -3.09 6.36
N LYS A 50 10.23 -3.04 7.54
CA LYS A 50 9.62 -4.19 8.23
C LYS A 50 8.30 -3.77 8.87
N GLY A 51 7.43 -4.73 9.15
CA GLY A 51 6.16 -4.48 9.80
C GLY A 51 5.32 -5.73 9.95
N GLU A 52 4.07 -5.51 10.33
CA GLU A 52 3.04 -6.54 10.48
C GLU A 52 1.94 -6.31 9.46
N PHE A 53 1.24 -7.36 9.09
CA PHE A 53 0.05 -7.27 8.26
C PHE A 53 -1.09 -8.14 8.80
N THR A 54 -2.30 -7.71 8.45
CA THR A 54 -3.51 -8.53 8.55
C THR A 54 -4.12 -8.61 7.17
N GLN A 55 -4.55 -9.79 6.74
CA GLN A 55 -5.19 -10.01 5.44
C GLN A 55 -6.54 -10.70 5.62
N THR A 56 -7.56 -10.21 4.93
CA THR A 56 -8.85 -10.89 4.76
C THR A 56 -9.13 -11.07 3.27
N MET A 57 -9.84 -12.14 2.93
CA MET A 57 -10.25 -12.41 1.55
C MET A 57 -11.78 -12.46 1.48
N THR A 58 -12.34 -11.77 0.51
CA THR A 58 -13.78 -11.76 0.23
C THR A 58 -14.03 -12.30 -1.16
N LYS A 59 -14.92 -13.26 -1.27
CA LYS A 59 -15.38 -13.83 -2.55
C LYS A 59 -16.90 -13.92 -2.59
N ASN A 60 -17.46 -13.91 -3.80
CA ASN A 60 -18.86 -14.23 -4.00
C ASN A 60 -19.03 -15.74 -4.08
N VAL A 61 -19.92 -16.28 -3.26
CA VAL A 61 -20.30 -17.69 -3.27
C VAL A 61 -21.82 -17.73 -3.31
N ASP A 62 -22.40 -18.26 -4.38
CA ASP A 62 -23.85 -18.36 -4.58
C ASP A 62 -24.59 -17.03 -4.41
N GLY A 63 -24.01 -15.94 -4.94
CA GLY A 63 -24.56 -14.59 -4.85
C GLY A 63 -24.36 -13.88 -3.51
N ALA A 64 -23.78 -14.54 -2.51
CA ALA A 64 -23.47 -13.96 -1.21
C ALA A 64 -21.97 -13.67 -1.07
N LYS A 65 -21.63 -12.51 -0.46
CA LYS A 65 -20.25 -12.19 -0.10
C LYS A 65 -19.84 -12.99 1.15
N LYS A 66 -18.80 -13.81 1.01
CA LYS A 66 -18.18 -14.54 2.12
C LYS A 66 -16.78 -14.01 2.36
N THR A 67 -16.50 -13.59 3.59
CA THR A 67 -15.18 -13.10 4.02
C THR A 67 -14.49 -14.17 4.87
N SER A 68 -13.21 -14.43 4.59
CA SER A 68 -12.39 -15.37 5.35
C SER A 68 -12.11 -14.88 6.77
N ALA A 69 -11.75 -15.80 7.66
CA ALA A 69 -11.06 -15.42 8.89
C ALA A 69 -9.75 -14.67 8.55
N PRO A 70 -9.32 -13.69 9.37
CA PRO A 70 -8.10 -12.95 9.11
C PRO A 70 -6.87 -13.84 9.18
N SER A 71 -5.98 -13.70 8.17
CA SER A 71 -4.60 -14.16 8.26
C SER A 71 -3.75 -13.03 8.82
N THR A 72 -2.74 -13.37 9.61
CA THR A 72 -1.80 -12.38 10.18
C THR A 72 -0.37 -12.82 9.94
N GLY A 73 0.54 -11.85 9.89
CA GLY A 73 1.92 -12.13 9.67
C GLY A 73 2.82 -10.92 9.75
N THR A 74 4.06 -11.12 9.33
CA THR A 74 5.11 -10.08 9.32
C THR A 74 5.72 -9.98 7.95
N PHE A 75 6.32 -8.82 7.66
CA PHE A 75 7.11 -8.62 6.47
C PHE A 75 8.41 -7.90 6.78
N VAL A 76 9.42 -8.19 5.99
CA VAL A 76 10.63 -7.38 5.88
C VAL A 76 11.05 -7.36 4.42
N PHE A 77 11.53 -6.21 3.93
CA PHE A 77 12.06 -6.11 2.58
C PHE A 77 13.30 -5.24 2.51
N ALA A 78 14.10 -5.46 1.48
CA ALA A 78 15.16 -4.55 1.03
C ALA A 78 15.16 -4.49 -0.50
N ARG A 79 15.07 -3.29 -1.05
CA ARG A 79 15.08 -3.06 -2.49
C ARG A 79 16.49 -3.19 -3.08
N PRO A 80 16.65 -3.70 -4.32
CA PRO A 80 15.60 -4.28 -5.15
C PRO A 80 15.34 -5.75 -4.83
N GLY A 81 14.09 -6.19 -4.95
CA GLY A 81 13.71 -7.59 -5.10
C GLY A 81 13.91 -8.53 -3.91
N LYS A 82 14.32 -8.04 -2.74
CA LYS A 82 14.52 -8.88 -1.55
C LYS A 82 13.40 -8.68 -0.56
N PHE A 83 12.77 -9.76 -0.14
CA PHE A 83 11.74 -9.69 0.90
C PHE A 83 11.57 -11.04 1.62
N ILE A 84 11.02 -10.97 2.82
CA ILE A 84 10.47 -12.11 3.57
C ILE A 84 9.05 -11.70 3.97
N TRP A 85 8.09 -12.50 3.58
CA TRP A 85 6.68 -12.35 3.92
C TRP A 85 6.24 -13.62 4.62
N THR A 86 5.93 -13.50 5.90
CA THR A 86 5.61 -14.65 6.76
C THR A 86 4.17 -14.60 7.21
N TYR A 87 3.36 -15.55 6.78
CA TYR A 87 2.08 -15.83 7.40
C TYR A 87 2.31 -16.62 8.68
N GLN A 88 1.66 -16.21 9.77
CA GLN A 88 1.76 -16.83 11.09
C GLN A 88 0.45 -17.51 11.49
N LYS A 89 -0.70 -17.01 11.01
CA LYS A 89 -2.03 -17.56 11.29
C LYS A 89 -2.90 -17.42 10.04
N PRO A 90 -3.84 -18.36 9.80
CA PRO A 90 -4.06 -19.61 10.52
C PRO A 90 -2.99 -20.68 10.21
N TYR A 91 -2.30 -20.59 9.07
CA TYR A 91 -1.27 -21.52 8.61
C TYR A 91 0.06 -20.78 8.46
N GLU A 92 1.15 -21.46 8.83
CA GLU A 92 2.48 -20.90 8.69
C GLU A 92 3.02 -21.12 7.28
N GLN A 93 3.29 -20.02 6.59
CA GLN A 93 3.91 -20.03 5.25
C GLN A 93 4.90 -18.88 5.15
N VAL A 94 6.03 -19.13 4.52
CA VAL A 94 7.06 -18.11 4.26
C VAL A 94 7.25 -17.95 2.76
N LEU A 95 7.10 -16.70 2.27
CA LEU A 95 7.51 -16.31 0.93
C LEU A 95 8.78 -15.47 1.09
N GLN A 96 9.88 -15.93 0.57
CA GLN A 96 11.16 -15.23 0.66
C GLN A 96 11.79 -15.06 -0.71
N ALA A 97 12.19 -13.83 -1.03
CA ALA A 97 12.95 -13.51 -2.24
C ALA A 97 14.34 -13.01 -1.88
N ASP A 98 15.37 -13.50 -2.59
CA ASP A 98 16.77 -13.09 -2.43
C ASP A 98 17.27 -12.09 -3.49
N GLY A 99 16.39 -11.73 -4.42
CA GLY A 99 16.67 -10.87 -5.57
C GLY A 99 16.53 -11.61 -6.91
N ASP A 100 16.81 -12.90 -6.95
CA ASP A 100 16.75 -13.73 -8.16
C ASP A 100 15.66 -14.81 -8.09
N GLN A 101 15.54 -15.45 -6.93
CA GLN A 101 14.63 -16.56 -6.68
C GLN A 101 13.55 -16.14 -5.68
N LEU A 102 12.38 -16.75 -5.83
CA LEU A 102 11.31 -16.76 -4.82
C LEU A 102 11.19 -18.18 -4.26
N TYR A 103 11.32 -18.28 -2.96
CA TYR A 103 11.13 -19.50 -2.16
C TYR A 103 9.78 -19.39 -1.46
N ILE A 104 8.93 -20.38 -1.63
CA ILE A 104 7.64 -20.50 -0.93
C ILE A 104 7.75 -21.74 -0.06
N TYR A 105 7.92 -21.54 1.24
CA TYR A 105 7.98 -22.63 2.21
C TYR A 105 6.65 -22.79 2.92
N ASP A 106 6.00 -23.91 2.66
CA ASP A 106 4.80 -24.35 3.37
C ASP A 106 5.26 -25.26 4.53
N LYS A 107 5.06 -24.80 5.75
CA LYS A 107 5.56 -25.50 6.93
C LYS A 107 4.78 -26.78 7.22
N ASP A 108 3.47 -26.78 6.99
CA ASP A 108 2.60 -27.93 7.26
C ASP A 108 2.90 -29.10 6.30
N LEU A 109 3.28 -28.76 5.06
CA LEU A 109 3.69 -29.73 4.05
C LEU A 109 5.19 -30.06 4.12
N ASN A 110 5.97 -29.31 4.88
CA ASN A 110 7.44 -29.32 4.87
C ASN A 110 8.00 -29.28 3.44
N GLN A 111 7.44 -28.38 2.60
CA GLN A 111 7.79 -28.26 1.18
C GLN A 111 8.23 -26.85 0.82
N VAL A 112 9.28 -26.75 0.02
CA VAL A 112 9.78 -25.51 -0.56
C VAL A 112 9.53 -25.53 -2.07
N THR A 113 8.75 -24.57 -2.57
CA THR A 113 8.62 -24.32 -4.01
C THR A 113 9.59 -23.19 -4.38
N VAL A 114 10.41 -23.42 -5.42
CA VAL A 114 11.37 -22.42 -5.91
C VAL A 114 10.95 -21.97 -7.30
N LYS A 115 10.84 -20.65 -7.50
CA LYS A 115 10.49 -19.99 -8.78
C LYS A 115 11.46 -18.86 -9.07
N LYS A 116 11.61 -18.50 -10.34
CA LYS A 116 12.28 -17.23 -10.68
C LYS A 116 11.44 -16.06 -10.19
N LEU A 117 12.08 -15.09 -9.53
CA LEU A 117 11.38 -13.93 -8.98
C LEU A 117 10.66 -13.12 -10.06
N GLY A 118 11.25 -12.97 -11.25
CA GLY A 118 10.66 -12.26 -12.37
C GLY A 118 9.28 -12.82 -12.78
N ASP A 119 9.12 -14.12 -12.75
CA ASP A 119 7.86 -14.81 -13.10
C ASP A 119 6.82 -14.71 -11.99
N ALA A 120 7.26 -14.44 -10.75
CA ALA A 120 6.39 -14.33 -9.58
C ALA A 120 5.89 -12.90 -9.29
N LEU A 121 6.47 -11.88 -9.93
CA LEU A 121 6.15 -10.46 -9.68
C LEU A 121 4.69 -10.10 -9.96
N GLY A 122 4.03 -10.82 -10.87
CA GLY A 122 2.60 -10.63 -11.19
C GLY A 122 1.64 -11.38 -10.26
N SER A 123 2.12 -12.15 -9.29
CA SER A 123 1.30 -13.11 -8.52
C SER A 123 1.33 -12.92 -7.00
N SER A 124 2.14 -11.99 -6.46
CA SER A 124 2.30 -11.81 -5.02
C SER A 124 2.15 -10.35 -4.60
N PRO A 125 1.32 -10.04 -3.57
CA PRO A 125 1.23 -8.71 -2.97
C PRO A 125 2.60 -8.15 -2.55
N ALA A 126 3.46 -9.01 -2.00
CA ALA A 126 4.80 -8.67 -1.56
C ALA A 126 5.67 -8.23 -2.75
N ALA A 127 5.60 -8.93 -3.86
CA ALA A 127 6.35 -8.61 -5.07
C ALA A 127 5.96 -7.24 -5.65
N ILE A 128 4.69 -6.86 -5.55
CA ILE A 128 4.18 -5.58 -6.05
C ILE A 128 4.69 -4.41 -5.20
N LEU A 129 4.62 -4.54 -3.86
CA LEU A 129 5.06 -3.47 -2.95
C LEU A 129 6.58 -3.36 -2.82
N PHE A 130 7.28 -4.49 -2.91
CA PHE A 130 8.67 -4.59 -2.51
C PHE A 130 9.63 -5.00 -3.63
N GLY A 131 9.10 -5.31 -4.80
CA GLY A 131 9.85 -5.68 -5.99
C GLY A 131 10.72 -4.55 -6.55
N SER A 132 10.84 -4.48 -7.85
CA SER A 132 11.58 -3.41 -8.52
C SER A 132 10.87 -2.05 -8.40
N ASN A 133 11.62 -0.96 -8.56
CA ASN A 133 11.07 0.40 -8.55
C ASN A 133 10.25 0.74 -9.82
N ASP A 134 10.04 -0.24 -10.70
CA ASP A 134 9.45 -0.05 -12.04
C ASP A 134 7.93 -0.32 -12.06
N LEU A 135 7.19 0.10 -11.02
CA LEU A 135 5.74 -0.14 -10.99
C LEU A 135 5.06 0.47 -12.22
N GLU A 136 5.44 1.67 -12.63
CA GLU A 136 4.91 2.33 -13.84
C GLU A 136 5.22 1.57 -15.13
N LYS A 137 6.28 0.76 -15.16
CA LYS A 137 6.61 -0.08 -16.31
C LYS A 137 5.59 -1.20 -16.51
N ASN A 138 5.15 -1.80 -15.42
CA ASN A 138 4.29 -2.98 -15.43
C ASN A 138 2.81 -2.66 -15.22
N PHE A 139 2.50 -1.47 -14.68
CA PHE A 139 1.13 -1.06 -14.32
C PHE A 139 0.80 0.32 -14.87
N THR A 140 -0.47 0.52 -15.19
CA THR A 140 -1.05 1.85 -15.39
C THR A 140 -1.52 2.36 -14.05
N LEU A 141 -0.94 3.48 -13.59
CA LEU A 141 -1.24 4.10 -12.30
C LEU A 141 -2.23 5.25 -12.46
N SER A 142 -3.18 5.38 -11.53
CA SER A 142 -4.12 6.49 -11.47
C SER A 142 -4.57 6.75 -10.04
N GLU A 143 -4.94 8.01 -9.76
CA GLU A 143 -5.56 8.38 -8.49
C GLU A 143 -6.92 7.69 -8.34
N ALA A 144 -7.26 7.29 -7.12
CA ALA A 144 -8.54 6.68 -6.79
C ALA A 144 -9.28 7.42 -5.65
N GLY A 145 -8.86 8.66 -5.36
CA GLY A 145 -9.47 9.53 -4.35
C GLY A 145 -9.14 9.13 -2.92
N THR A 146 -9.87 9.73 -1.98
CA THR A 146 -9.71 9.51 -0.53
C THR A 146 -10.82 8.64 -0.01
N ARG A 147 -10.47 7.60 0.75
CA ARG A 147 -11.42 6.70 1.43
C ARG A 147 -10.82 6.23 2.76
N ASP A 148 -11.60 6.26 3.82
CA ASP A 148 -11.21 5.85 5.19
C ASP A 148 -9.95 6.58 5.72
N GLY A 149 -9.77 7.84 5.30
CA GLY A 149 -8.62 8.66 5.68
C GLY A 149 -7.30 8.27 5.00
N LEU A 150 -7.35 7.47 3.94
CA LEU A 150 -6.24 7.09 3.08
C LEU A 150 -6.42 7.68 1.69
N GLU A 151 -5.31 8.12 1.08
CA GLU A 151 -5.24 8.47 -0.33
C GLU A 151 -4.98 7.19 -1.14
N TRP A 152 -5.86 6.90 -2.09
CA TRP A 152 -5.81 5.63 -2.82
C TRP A 152 -5.19 5.79 -4.20
N LEU A 153 -4.20 4.94 -4.48
CA LEU A 153 -3.60 4.75 -5.78
C LEU A 153 -4.13 3.46 -6.39
N LYS A 154 -4.60 3.54 -7.63
CA LYS A 154 -5.02 2.40 -8.44
C LYS A 154 -3.90 1.99 -9.38
N ALA A 155 -3.61 0.69 -9.46
CA ALA A 155 -2.63 0.11 -10.36
C ALA A 155 -3.28 -1.03 -11.15
N VAL A 156 -3.36 -0.89 -12.47
CA VAL A 156 -3.90 -1.88 -13.39
C VAL A 156 -2.74 -2.52 -14.16
N PRO A 157 -2.58 -3.85 -14.13
CA PRO A 157 -1.54 -4.53 -14.89
C PRO A 157 -1.64 -4.22 -16.39
N LYS A 158 -0.50 -4.00 -17.06
CA LYS A 158 -0.43 -3.85 -18.51
C LYS A 158 -0.41 -5.19 -19.24
N ALA A 159 0.17 -6.22 -18.61
CA ALA A 159 0.16 -7.58 -19.11
C ALA A 159 -1.23 -8.21 -18.90
N LYS A 160 -1.63 -9.11 -19.82
CA LYS A 160 -2.96 -9.76 -19.79
C LYS A 160 -2.98 -11.07 -18.99
N ASP A 161 -1.82 -11.66 -18.79
CA ASP A 161 -1.60 -12.96 -18.14
C ASP A 161 -1.20 -12.84 -16.67
N THR A 162 -1.74 -11.83 -16.00
CA THR A 162 -1.51 -11.60 -14.56
C THR A 162 -2.60 -12.25 -13.70
N SER A 163 -2.25 -12.57 -12.46
CA SER A 163 -3.20 -13.12 -11.48
C SER A 163 -4.18 -12.07 -10.94
N PHE A 164 -3.88 -10.78 -11.10
CA PHE A 164 -4.67 -9.67 -10.57
C PHE A 164 -5.23 -8.80 -11.69
N GLU A 165 -6.50 -8.45 -11.57
CA GLU A 165 -7.19 -7.48 -12.41
C GLU A 165 -6.90 -6.04 -11.96
N LEU A 166 -6.81 -5.84 -10.66
CA LEU A 166 -6.68 -4.51 -10.05
C LEU A 166 -5.97 -4.60 -8.69
N ILE A 167 -5.07 -3.66 -8.48
CA ILE A 167 -4.42 -3.41 -7.20
C ILE A 167 -4.74 -1.99 -6.77
N SER A 168 -5.14 -1.80 -5.52
CA SER A 168 -5.30 -0.48 -4.92
C SER A 168 -4.39 -0.37 -3.69
N ILE A 169 -3.67 0.75 -3.56
CA ILE A 169 -2.76 1.00 -2.44
C ILE A 169 -3.25 2.23 -1.71
N GLY A 170 -3.61 2.07 -0.45
CA GLY A 170 -4.03 3.16 0.45
C GLY A 170 -2.81 3.71 1.18
N LEU A 171 -2.54 5.01 0.97
CA LEU A 171 -1.39 5.71 1.51
C LEU A 171 -1.82 6.76 2.54
N LYS A 172 -0.99 6.95 3.55
CA LYS A 172 -1.11 8.02 4.53
C LYS A 172 0.26 8.51 4.94
N ASN A 173 0.48 9.81 4.87
CA ASN A 173 1.76 10.41 5.24
C ASN A 173 2.97 9.78 4.51
N GLY A 174 2.80 9.46 3.22
CA GLY A 174 3.85 8.83 2.40
C GLY A 174 4.20 7.40 2.80
N GLN A 175 3.23 6.66 3.35
CA GLN A 175 3.41 5.27 3.75
C GLN A 175 2.19 4.43 3.35
N PRO A 176 2.36 3.22 2.79
CA PRO A 176 1.26 2.28 2.61
C PRO A 176 0.70 1.83 3.96
N GLU A 177 -0.60 2.02 4.18
CA GLU A 177 -1.33 1.50 5.34
C GLU A 177 -2.31 0.38 4.97
N ALA A 178 -2.74 0.35 3.68
CA ALA A 178 -3.64 -0.69 3.19
C ALA A 178 -3.31 -1.07 1.73
N MET A 179 -3.73 -2.25 1.33
CA MET A 179 -3.67 -2.72 -0.04
C MET A 179 -4.89 -3.60 -0.34
N GLU A 180 -5.49 -3.40 -1.49
CA GLU A 180 -6.57 -4.26 -2.00
C GLU A 180 -6.12 -4.89 -3.31
N LEU A 181 -6.35 -6.19 -3.45
CA LEU A 181 -6.05 -6.94 -4.67
C LEU A 181 -7.32 -7.63 -5.14
N LYS A 182 -7.74 -7.31 -6.34
CA LYS A 182 -8.83 -8.01 -7.02
C LYS A 182 -8.22 -8.97 -8.03
N ASP A 183 -8.49 -10.25 -7.88
CA ASP A 183 -8.04 -11.26 -8.83
C ASP A 183 -9.03 -11.43 -10.01
N ASN A 184 -8.61 -12.22 -11.00
CA ASN A 184 -9.41 -12.48 -12.22
C ASN A 184 -10.66 -13.31 -11.95
N PHE A 185 -10.83 -13.88 -10.74
CA PHE A 185 -12.02 -14.64 -10.32
C PHE A 185 -12.98 -13.77 -9.48
N GLY A 186 -12.69 -12.47 -9.33
CA GLY A 186 -13.50 -11.53 -8.57
C GLY A 186 -13.31 -11.63 -7.05
N GLN A 187 -12.31 -12.38 -6.56
CA GLN A 187 -11.94 -12.40 -5.16
C GLN A 187 -11.17 -11.11 -4.83
N VAL A 188 -11.47 -10.54 -3.68
CA VAL A 188 -10.77 -9.35 -3.17
C VAL A 188 -10.02 -9.71 -1.90
N SER A 189 -8.70 -9.54 -1.93
CA SER A 189 -7.83 -9.60 -0.76
C SER A 189 -7.58 -8.20 -0.23
N VAL A 190 -7.84 -7.98 1.04
CA VAL A 190 -7.60 -6.70 1.72
C VAL A 190 -6.51 -6.91 2.77
N LEU A 191 -5.43 -6.14 2.64
CA LEU A 191 -4.31 -6.12 3.58
C LEU A 191 -4.32 -4.79 4.35
N ALA A 192 -4.08 -4.86 5.65
CA ALA A 192 -3.80 -3.70 6.49
C ALA A 192 -2.39 -3.85 7.08
N PHE A 193 -1.58 -2.80 6.96
CA PHE A 193 -0.20 -2.77 7.45
C PHE A 193 -0.15 -2.07 8.82
N ARG A 194 0.68 -2.62 9.71
CA ARG A 194 0.88 -2.08 11.05
C ARG A 194 2.35 -2.12 11.43
N LYS A 195 2.74 -1.31 12.41
CA LYS A 195 4.12 -1.25 12.92
C LYS A 195 5.17 -1.11 11.81
N PHE A 196 4.82 -0.32 10.81
CA PHE A 196 5.67 -0.12 9.64
C PHE A 196 6.89 0.74 10.01
N GLU A 197 8.08 0.15 9.98
CA GLU A 197 9.36 0.82 10.24
C GLU A 197 10.12 0.96 8.92
N LYS A 198 10.42 2.20 8.50
CA LYS A 198 11.20 2.49 7.29
C LYS A 198 12.69 2.46 7.58
N ASN A 199 13.44 1.88 6.64
CA ASN A 199 14.89 1.84 6.63
C ASN A 199 15.51 1.27 7.93
N PRO A 200 15.00 0.15 8.50
CA PRO A 200 15.65 -0.49 9.63
C PRO A 200 17.05 -0.99 9.24
N ALA A 201 17.94 -1.09 10.22
CA ALA A 201 19.19 -1.77 10.03
C ALA A 201 18.94 -3.28 9.81
N LEU A 202 19.40 -3.82 8.68
CA LEU A 202 19.26 -5.23 8.33
C LEU A 202 20.64 -5.85 8.16
N ALA A 203 20.79 -7.10 8.64
CA ALA A 203 22.00 -7.86 8.42
C ALA A 203 22.17 -8.16 6.91
N ALA A 204 23.42 -8.21 6.43
CA ALA A 204 23.70 -8.53 5.03
C ALA A 204 23.16 -9.90 4.60
N THR A 205 23.04 -10.83 5.54
CA THR A 205 22.52 -12.19 5.36
C THR A 205 21.03 -12.33 5.59
N ALA A 206 20.30 -11.23 5.88
CA ALA A 206 18.89 -11.28 6.28
C ALA A 206 17.98 -11.99 5.27
N PHE A 207 18.32 -11.95 3.98
CA PHE A 207 17.54 -12.54 2.91
C PHE A 207 18.15 -13.82 2.31
N ARG A 208 19.14 -14.41 2.99
CA ARG A 208 19.66 -15.72 2.58
C ARG A 208 18.63 -16.78 2.96
N PHE A 209 18.20 -17.59 2.00
CA PHE A 209 17.29 -18.70 2.26
C PHE A 209 18.11 -19.98 2.48
N ASP A 210 17.91 -20.60 3.62
CA ASP A 210 18.45 -21.91 3.93
C ASP A 210 17.28 -22.92 3.93
N VAL A 211 17.36 -23.94 3.06
CA VAL A 211 16.31 -24.96 2.96
C VAL A 211 16.16 -25.69 4.30
N PRO A 212 14.94 -25.73 4.88
CA PRO A 212 14.71 -26.44 6.14
C PRO A 212 15.07 -27.93 6.01
N LYS A 213 15.60 -28.49 7.11
CA LYS A 213 16.02 -29.90 7.11
C LYS A 213 14.84 -30.83 6.80
N GLY A 214 15.03 -31.69 5.79
CA GLY A 214 14.03 -32.68 5.38
C GLY A 214 12.87 -32.08 4.56
N ALA A 215 12.95 -30.84 4.15
CA ALA A 215 11.92 -30.25 3.28
C ALA A 215 12.07 -30.77 1.84
N ASP A 216 10.95 -31.11 1.22
CA ASP A 216 10.89 -31.40 -0.21
C ASP A 216 11.07 -30.11 -1.02
N VAL A 217 11.90 -30.16 -2.07
CA VAL A 217 12.17 -29.00 -2.93
C VAL A 217 11.61 -29.22 -4.32
N VAL A 218 10.61 -28.40 -4.68
CA VAL A 218 9.98 -28.40 -6.01
C VAL A 218 10.44 -27.15 -6.78
N LYS A 219 11.04 -27.34 -7.95
CA LYS A 219 11.42 -26.25 -8.85
C LYS A 219 10.42 -26.08 -9.97
N GLN A 220 9.97 -24.85 -10.22
CA GLN A 220 9.01 -24.49 -11.26
C GLN A 220 9.59 -23.43 -12.20
#